data_fa539d4c0efdb604a0951bd174fc2bdb
#
_entry.id   fa539d4c0efdb604a0951bd174fc2bdb
#
_cell.length_a   1.000
_cell.length_b   1.000
_cell.length_c   1.000
_cell.angle_alpha   90.00
_cell.angle_beta   90.00
_cell.angle_gamma   90.00
#
_symmetry.space_group_name_H-M   'P 1'
#
loop_
_entity.id
_entity.type
_entity.pdbx_description
1 polymer ?
#
loop_
_entity_poly.entity_id
_entity_poly.type
_entity_poly.pdbx_seq_one_letter_code
_entity_poly.pdbx_strand_id
1 'polypeptide(L)'
;GEVASELPAASTADALGRLHESCRLTGIYMRDMTSKARLLADGDLSQDMEPRSEADVLGRAWREMSRRFARVILDARSASGSVSLAAQQLTSSSNVLSNGTAQQAASVEETTASLEEMSSSITQNADHSRNLEEMAMRGAQDAEEAAGSVQKTVQAMKTISERIGIIQDIAYQTNLLALNAAIEAARAGEQGRGFAVVAAEIRRLAERSQTAAKQISELTAGSLEIAAQSGQKLGQLAPSIRRTAEVVQELAAASAEQAAGVGQMNRAMAQVDQVTQQNASASEQLSATAEELRQQAEGLEHLLAFFKV
;
A
#
# COMPACT_ATOMS: atom_id res chain seq x y z
N GLY A 1 36.67 -56.06 51.89
CA GLY A 1 37.14 -56.74 53.05
C GLY A 1 36.66 -56.05 54.31
N GLU A 2 36.02 -56.76 55.17
CA GLU A 2 35.62 -56.27 56.50
C GLU A 2 36.82 -55.71 57.26
N VAL A 3 36.76 -54.45 57.62
CA VAL A 3 37.73 -53.83 58.52
C VAL A 3 37.51 -54.50 59.90
N ALA A 4 38.54 -55.25 60.35
CA ALA A 4 38.50 -56.10 61.51
C ALA A 4 37.83 -55.44 62.73
N SER A 5 37.20 -56.31 63.53
CA SER A 5 36.58 -56.02 64.82
C SER A 5 37.44 -55.15 65.73
N GLU A 6 36.79 -54.33 66.55
CA GLU A 6 37.42 -53.42 67.49
C GLU A 6 38.63 -54.03 68.20
N LEU A 7 39.80 -53.49 67.97
CA LEU A 7 41.02 -53.79 68.70
C LEU A 7 40.89 -53.19 70.12
N PRO A 8 41.06 -53.95 71.20
CA PRO A 8 40.99 -53.47 72.59
C PRO A 8 42.04 -52.37 72.86
N ALA A 9 41.73 -51.38 73.73
CA ALA A 9 42.66 -50.36 74.13
C ALA A 9 43.85 -51.02 74.90
N ALA A 10 45.08 -50.84 74.39
CA ALA A 10 46.30 -51.35 75.00
C ALA A 10 47.01 -50.31 75.85
N SER A 11 47.78 -50.74 76.88
CA SER A 11 48.60 -49.83 77.65
C SER A 11 49.64 -49.17 76.78
N THR A 12 49.78 -47.83 76.88
CA THR A 12 50.65 -47.01 76.03
C THR A 12 52.11 -46.98 76.46
N ALA A 13 52.52 -47.76 77.45
CA ALA A 13 53.86 -47.69 78.06
C ALA A 13 54.95 -48.41 77.27
N ASP A 14 54.61 -49.27 76.28
CA ASP A 14 55.62 -50.01 75.50
C ASP A 14 55.46 -49.78 73.97
N ALA A 15 56.44 -50.21 73.15
CA ALA A 15 56.41 -50.07 71.69
C ALA A 15 55.25 -50.86 71.04
N LEU A 16 54.82 -51.99 71.62
CA LEU A 16 53.72 -52.79 71.12
C LEU A 16 52.38 -52.13 71.40
N GLY A 17 52.22 -51.46 72.55
CA GLY A 17 51.03 -50.69 72.89
C GLY A 17 50.86 -49.50 71.95
N ARG A 18 51.94 -48.78 71.57
CA ARG A 18 51.89 -47.69 70.58
C ARG A 18 51.51 -48.17 69.17
N LEU A 19 52.04 -49.34 68.77
CA LEU A 19 51.68 -49.95 67.48
C LEU A 19 50.22 -50.38 67.48
N HIS A 20 49.75 -51.01 68.54
CA HIS A 20 48.35 -51.44 68.70
C HIS A 20 47.42 -50.24 68.64
N GLU A 21 47.70 -49.13 69.34
CA GLU A 21 46.89 -47.89 69.30
C GLU A 21 46.93 -47.24 67.95
N SER A 22 48.08 -47.20 67.24
CA SER A 22 48.21 -46.71 65.89
C SER A 22 47.33 -47.50 64.87
N CYS A 23 47.36 -48.86 64.98
CA CYS A 23 46.51 -49.73 64.16
C CYS A 23 45.02 -49.49 64.45
N ARG A 24 44.64 -49.38 65.75
CA ARG A 24 43.28 -49.12 66.20
C ARG A 24 42.77 -47.76 65.62
N LEU A 25 43.56 -46.70 65.75
CA LEU A 25 43.26 -45.39 65.24
C LEU A 25 43.17 -45.36 63.69
N THR A 26 44.03 -46.13 63.02
CA THR A 26 43.95 -46.30 61.55
C THR A 26 42.68 -47.01 61.11
N GLY A 27 42.31 -48.09 61.89
CA GLY A 27 41.06 -48.80 61.62
C GLY A 27 39.79 -47.94 61.81
N ILE A 28 39.77 -47.06 62.83
CA ILE A 28 38.70 -46.10 63.05
C ILE A 28 38.64 -45.12 61.87
N TYR A 29 39.80 -44.61 61.44
CA TYR A 29 39.86 -43.66 60.28
C TYR A 29 39.37 -44.32 59.00
N MET A 30 39.79 -45.57 58.73
CA MET A 30 39.34 -46.25 57.51
C MET A 30 37.82 -46.52 57.49
N ARG A 31 37.24 -46.80 58.66
CA ARG A 31 35.80 -47.01 58.85
C ARG A 31 35.05 -45.67 58.61
N ASP A 32 35.51 -44.56 59.17
CA ASP A 32 34.94 -43.23 58.95
C ASP A 32 34.97 -42.83 57.45
N MET A 33 36.11 -43.03 56.78
CA MET A 33 36.28 -42.86 55.38
C MET A 33 35.29 -43.69 54.55
N THR A 34 35.13 -44.96 54.89
CA THR A 34 34.23 -45.89 54.22
C THR A 34 32.76 -45.46 54.40
N SER A 35 32.39 -44.99 55.60
CA SER A 35 31.06 -44.49 55.91
C SER A 35 30.76 -43.25 55.06
N LYS A 36 31.67 -42.30 55.04
CA LYS A 36 31.52 -41.07 54.22
C LYS A 36 31.49 -41.36 52.71
N ALA A 37 32.27 -42.38 52.27
CA ALA A 37 32.20 -42.83 50.87
C ALA A 37 30.83 -43.40 50.51
N ARG A 38 30.17 -44.10 51.40
CA ARG A 38 28.82 -44.64 51.25
C ARG A 38 27.80 -43.44 51.14
N LEU A 39 27.87 -42.47 52.05
CA LEU A 39 27.00 -41.31 52.03
C LEU A 39 27.16 -40.51 50.70
N LEU A 40 28.40 -40.37 50.23
CA LEU A 40 28.67 -39.77 48.93
C LEU A 40 28.02 -40.56 47.76
N ALA A 41 28.14 -41.92 47.83
CA ALA A 41 27.53 -42.80 46.85
C ALA A 41 25.99 -42.74 46.88
N ASP A 42 25.41 -42.48 48.04
CA ASP A 42 23.97 -42.28 48.27
C ASP A 42 23.53 -40.83 47.95
N GLY A 43 24.44 -40.02 47.43
CA GLY A 43 24.16 -38.65 46.98
C GLY A 43 24.29 -37.57 48.06
N ASP A 44 24.67 -37.90 49.31
CA ASP A 44 24.85 -36.91 50.38
C ASP A 44 26.25 -36.26 50.27
N LEU A 45 26.31 -35.05 49.63
CA LEU A 45 27.51 -34.24 49.52
C LEU A 45 27.64 -33.19 50.62
N SER A 46 26.68 -33.17 51.59
CA SER A 46 26.69 -32.20 52.69
C SER A 46 27.72 -32.50 53.76
N GLN A 47 28.28 -33.71 53.75
CA GLN A 47 29.25 -34.19 54.75
C GLN A 47 30.65 -33.67 54.43
N ASP A 48 31.13 -32.65 55.15
CA ASP A 48 32.53 -32.24 55.09
C ASP A 48 33.46 -33.15 55.85
N MET A 49 34.64 -33.42 55.38
CA MET A 49 35.66 -34.17 56.02
C MET A 49 36.76 -33.26 56.52
N GLU A 50 36.97 -33.30 57.85
CA GLU A 50 38.11 -32.59 58.40
C GLU A 50 39.37 -33.49 58.38
N PRO A 51 40.45 -33.08 57.70
CA PRO A 51 41.74 -33.83 57.78
C PRO A 51 42.24 -33.86 59.20
N ARG A 52 42.76 -34.99 59.62
CA ARG A 52 43.30 -35.17 60.97
C ARG A 52 44.49 -34.32 61.30
N SER A 53 45.32 -34.01 60.34
CA SER A 53 46.49 -33.14 60.43
C SER A 53 46.86 -32.55 59.00
N GLU A 54 47.82 -31.67 58.99
CA GLU A 54 48.41 -31.19 57.73
C GLU A 54 49.09 -32.30 56.90
N ALA A 55 49.49 -33.36 57.50
CA ALA A 55 50.09 -34.55 56.88
C ALA A 55 49.04 -35.56 56.35
N ASP A 56 47.73 -35.35 56.64
CA ASP A 56 46.65 -36.21 56.17
C ASP A 56 46.31 -35.97 54.72
N VAL A 57 47.10 -36.55 53.81
CA VAL A 57 46.98 -36.41 52.38
C VAL A 57 45.62 -36.95 51.88
N LEU A 58 45.15 -38.09 52.45
CA LEU A 58 43.90 -38.75 52.05
C LEU A 58 42.67 -37.92 52.45
N GLY A 59 42.64 -37.41 53.67
CA GLY A 59 41.56 -36.54 54.15
C GLY A 59 41.44 -35.26 53.38
N ARG A 60 42.58 -34.61 53.00
CA ARG A 60 42.60 -33.43 52.16
C ARG A 60 42.07 -33.72 50.73
N ALA A 61 42.57 -34.81 50.12
CA ALA A 61 42.14 -35.22 48.80
C ALA A 61 40.63 -35.52 48.77
N TRP A 62 40.13 -36.17 49.82
CA TRP A 62 38.68 -36.44 49.96
C TRP A 62 37.88 -35.17 50.11
N ARG A 63 38.27 -34.24 50.96
CA ARG A 63 37.59 -32.93 51.11
C ARG A 63 37.55 -32.16 49.81
N GLU A 64 38.66 -32.12 49.13
CA GLU A 64 38.72 -31.41 47.82
C GLU A 64 37.80 -32.06 46.79
N MET A 65 37.79 -33.39 46.71
CA MET A 65 36.90 -34.12 45.82
C MET A 65 35.43 -33.84 46.14
N SER A 66 34.99 -33.98 47.40
CA SER A 66 33.59 -33.73 47.79
C SER A 66 33.17 -32.29 47.49
N ARG A 67 34.03 -31.30 47.80
CA ARG A 67 33.73 -29.89 47.52
C ARG A 67 33.65 -29.58 46.01
N ARG A 68 34.50 -30.23 45.20
CA ARG A 68 34.40 -30.11 43.74
C ARG A 68 33.13 -30.73 43.21
N PHE A 69 32.73 -31.91 43.67
CA PHE A 69 31.47 -32.54 43.31
C PHE A 69 30.27 -31.68 43.69
N ALA A 70 30.21 -31.17 44.92
CA ALA A 70 29.15 -30.31 45.39
C ALA A 70 29.02 -29.06 44.50
N ARG A 71 30.16 -28.45 44.13
CA ARG A 71 30.15 -27.28 43.20
C ARG A 71 29.63 -27.63 41.83
N VAL A 72 30.06 -28.75 41.23
CA VAL A 72 29.56 -29.18 39.91
C VAL A 72 28.06 -29.43 39.96
N ILE A 73 27.53 -30.02 41.03
CA ILE A 73 26.09 -30.23 41.18
C ILE A 73 25.33 -28.88 41.30
N LEU A 74 25.85 -27.94 42.08
CA LEU A 74 25.25 -26.59 42.21
C LEU A 74 25.29 -25.85 40.89
N ASP A 75 26.40 -25.88 40.17
CA ASP A 75 26.55 -25.25 38.86
C ASP A 75 25.60 -25.90 37.84
N ALA A 76 25.46 -27.22 37.86
CA ALA A 76 24.52 -27.94 36.99
C ALA A 76 23.06 -27.58 37.30
N ARG A 77 22.67 -27.45 38.57
CA ARG A 77 21.33 -26.98 38.98
C ARG A 77 21.05 -25.58 38.47
N SER A 78 22.02 -24.66 38.66
CA SER A 78 21.90 -23.28 38.17
C SER A 78 21.76 -23.24 36.65
N ALA A 79 22.55 -24.04 35.92
CA ALA A 79 22.46 -24.15 34.46
C ALA A 79 21.09 -24.71 34.03
N SER A 80 20.59 -25.77 34.69
CA SER A 80 19.25 -26.32 34.41
C SER A 80 18.15 -25.29 34.62
N GLY A 81 18.18 -24.55 35.73
CA GLY A 81 17.23 -23.45 35.99
C GLY A 81 17.29 -22.36 34.92
N SER A 82 18.50 -22.02 34.44
CA SER A 82 18.67 -21.06 33.36
C SER A 82 18.08 -21.53 32.02
N VAL A 83 18.25 -22.82 31.70
CA VAL A 83 17.64 -23.44 30.50
C VAL A 83 16.12 -23.44 30.61
N SER A 84 15.55 -23.77 31.79
CA SER A 84 14.10 -23.72 32.01
C SER A 84 13.52 -22.30 31.78
N LEU A 85 14.18 -21.28 32.32
CA LEU A 85 13.79 -19.88 32.11
C LEU A 85 13.90 -19.47 30.63
N ALA A 86 14.97 -19.89 29.96
CA ALA A 86 15.14 -19.61 28.52
C ALA A 86 14.04 -20.30 27.68
N ALA A 87 13.65 -21.52 28.02
CA ALA A 87 12.56 -22.25 27.39
C ALA A 87 11.21 -21.52 27.55
N GLN A 88 10.91 -21.03 28.74
CA GLN A 88 9.71 -20.21 29.00
C GLN A 88 9.71 -18.93 28.18
N GLN A 89 10.85 -18.26 28.09
CA GLN A 89 10.99 -17.04 27.25
C GLN A 89 10.79 -17.34 25.77
N LEU A 90 11.33 -18.47 25.27
CA LEU A 90 11.12 -18.94 23.91
C LEU A 90 9.63 -19.22 23.63
N THR A 91 8.92 -19.89 24.53
CA THR A 91 7.48 -20.14 24.41
C THR A 91 6.70 -18.81 24.30
N SER A 92 7.02 -17.85 25.16
CA SER A 92 6.40 -16.51 25.12
C SER A 92 6.67 -15.78 23.79
N SER A 93 7.92 -15.81 23.33
CA SER A 93 8.31 -15.19 22.05
C SER A 93 7.64 -15.85 20.85
N SER A 94 7.51 -17.19 20.88
CA SER A 94 6.81 -17.97 19.87
C SER A 94 5.32 -17.58 19.80
N ASN A 95 4.65 -17.44 20.93
CA ASN A 95 3.26 -17.01 20.99
C ASN A 95 3.06 -15.59 20.41
N VAL A 96 3.96 -14.66 20.73
CA VAL A 96 3.94 -13.30 20.16
C VAL A 96 4.14 -13.33 18.65
N LEU A 97 5.09 -14.15 18.17
CA LEU A 97 5.35 -14.34 16.75
C LEU A 97 4.13 -14.95 16.05
N SER A 98 3.50 -15.97 16.61
CA SER A 98 2.29 -16.62 16.09
C SER A 98 1.14 -15.63 15.93
N ASN A 99 0.86 -14.84 16.98
CA ASN A 99 -0.20 -13.82 16.94
C ASN A 99 0.11 -12.72 15.91
N GLY A 100 1.36 -12.24 15.86
CA GLY A 100 1.79 -11.26 14.88
C GLY A 100 1.68 -11.78 13.45
N THR A 101 2.01 -13.05 13.24
CA THR A 101 1.89 -13.72 11.93
C THR A 101 0.44 -13.87 11.50
N ALA A 102 -0.47 -14.22 12.39
CA ALA A 102 -1.90 -14.31 12.10
C ALA A 102 -2.48 -12.94 11.72
N GLN A 103 -2.09 -11.88 12.42
CA GLN A 103 -2.50 -10.52 12.09
C GLN A 103 -1.91 -10.07 10.75
N GLN A 104 -0.66 -10.43 10.47
CA GLN A 104 -0.02 -10.14 9.18
C GLN A 104 -0.73 -10.85 8.03
N ALA A 105 -1.13 -12.12 8.19
CA ALA A 105 -1.90 -12.86 7.20
C ALA A 105 -3.22 -12.16 6.86
N ALA A 106 -3.98 -11.71 7.86
CA ALA A 106 -5.21 -10.96 7.65
C ALA A 106 -4.96 -9.63 6.90
N SER A 107 -3.85 -8.92 7.21
CA SER A 107 -3.49 -7.68 6.51
C SER A 107 -3.06 -7.94 5.06
N VAL A 108 -2.42 -9.08 4.78
CA VAL A 108 -2.08 -9.49 3.40
C VAL A 108 -3.33 -9.78 2.59
N GLU A 109 -4.30 -10.50 3.15
CA GLU A 109 -5.59 -10.76 2.50
C GLU A 109 -6.34 -9.47 2.17
N GLU A 110 -6.47 -8.53 3.13
CA GLU A 110 -7.12 -7.24 2.94
C GLU A 110 -6.41 -6.39 1.88
N THR A 111 -5.08 -6.35 1.92
CA THR A 111 -4.28 -5.61 0.93
C THR A 111 -4.42 -6.21 -0.46
N THR A 112 -4.43 -7.53 -0.58
CA THR A 112 -4.60 -8.23 -1.86
C THR A 112 -5.98 -7.97 -2.46
N ALA A 113 -7.04 -8.02 -1.66
CA ALA A 113 -8.39 -7.65 -2.09
C ALA A 113 -8.47 -6.18 -2.58
N SER A 114 -7.82 -5.25 -1.87
CA SER A 114 -7.74 -3.84 -2.28
C SER A 114 -6.97 -3.65 -3.60
N LEU A 115 -5.92 -4.44 -3.83
CA LEU A 115 -5.17 -4.42 -5.09
C LEU A 115 -5.99 -4.99 -6.26
N GLU A 116 -6.84 -5.98 -6.03
CA GLU A 116 -7.78 -6.51 -7.04
C GLU A 116 -8.82 -5.45 -7.43
N GLU A 117 -9.42 -4.75 -6.47
CA GLU A 117 -10.34 -3.65 -6.72
C GLU A 117 -9.65 -2.50 -7.48
N MET A 118 -8.42 -2.15 -7.08
CA MET A 118 -7.62 -1.13 -7.77
C MET A 118 -7.31 -1.54 -9.21
N SER A 119 -6.94 -2.78 -9.46
CA SER A 119 -6.70 -3.32 -10.80
C SER A 119 -7.94 -3.22 -11.69
N SER A 120 -9.11 -3.56 -11.14
CA SER A 120 -10.40 -3.41 -11.82
C SER A 120 -10.69 -1.95 -12.18
N SER A 121 -10.53 -1.04 -11.21
CA SER A 121 -10.74 0.41 -11.41
C SER A 121 -9.82 1.00 -12.46
N ILE A 122 -8.53 0.61 -12.47
CA ILE A 122 -7.56 1.05 -13.47
C ILE A 122 -7.94 0.57 -14.87
N THR A 123 -8.40 -0.68 -14.99
CA THR A 123 -8.88 -1.22 -16.26
C THR A 123 -10.09 -0.44 -16.78
N GLN A 124 -11.06 -0.15 -15.92
CA GLN A 124 -12.21 0.69 -16.27
C GLN A 124 -11.79 2.10 -16.67
N ASN A 125 -10.82 2.71 -15.97
CA ASN A 125 -10.30 4.02 -16.33
C ASN A 125 -9.64 4.03 -17.72
N ALA A 126 -8.88 3.00 -18.05
CA ALA A 126 -8.30 2.85 -19.38
C ALA A 126 -9.37 2.73 -20.48
N ASP A 127 -10.43 1.96 -20.24
CA ASP A 127 -11.54 1.79 -21.19
C ASP A 127 -12.38 3.07 -21.30
N HIS A 128 -12.65 3.77 -20.20
CA HIS A 128 -13.31 5.08 -20.22
C HIS A 128 -12.48 6.11 -20.98
N SER A 129 -11.17 6.12 -20.78
CA SER A 129 -10.28 7.03 -21.52
C SER A 129 -10.35 6.79 -23.03
N ARG A 130 -10.33 5.54 -23.48
CA ARG A 130 -10.47 5.22 -24.93
C ARG A 130 -11.80 5.70 -25.49
N ASN A 131 -12.90 5.47 -24.76
CA ASN A 131 -14.23 5.92 -25.18
C ASN A 131 -14.30 7.46 -25.23
N LEU A 132 -13.72 8.17 -24.26
CA LEU A 132 -13.66 9.62 -24.22
C LEU A 132 -12.80 10.19 -25.36
N GLU A 133 -11.67 9.56 -25.70
CA GLU A 133 -10.84 9.94 -26.84
C GLU A 133 -11.64 9.86 -28.14
N GLU A 134 -12.37 8.74 -28.37
CA GLU A 134 -13.23 8.59 -29.55
C GLU A 134 -14.34 9.65 -29.61
N MET A 135 -15.01 9.91 -28.49
CA MET A 135 -16.03 10.93 -28.38
C MET A 135 -15.47 12.35 -28.65
N ALA A 136 -14.29 12.66 -28.11
CA ALA A 136 -13.64 13.94 -28.32
C ALA A 136 -13.24 14.11 -29.80
N MET A 137 -12.69 13.08 -30.44
CA MET A 137 -12.33 13.13 -31.86
C MET A 137 -13.56 13.35 -32.75
N ARG A 138 -14.68 12.67 -32.50
CA ARG A 138 -15.96 12.89 -33.20
C ARG A 138 -16.48 14.29 -32.92
N GLY A 139 -16.48 14.77 -31.69
CA GLY A 139 -16.92 16.10 -31.34
C GLY A 139 -16.10 17.20 -32.02
N ALA A 140 -14.79 17.02 -32.19
CA ALA A 140 -13.94 17.93 -32.95
C ALA A 140 -14.32 17.95 -34.44
N GLN A 141 -14.61 16.80 -35.05
CA GLN A 141 -15.07 16.70 -36.42
C GLN A 141 -16.42 17.39 -36.61
N ASP A 142 -17.39 17.10 -35.70
CA ASP A 142 -18.71 17.75 -35.75
C ASP A 142 -18.61 19.29 -35.64
N ALA A 143 -17.70 19.78 -34.80
CA ALA A 143 -17.45 21.25 -34.69
C ALA A 143 -16.86 21.83 -35.97
N GLU A 144 -15.96 21.12 -36.65
CA GLU A 144 -15.41 21.54 -37.94
C GLU A 144 -16.48 21.55 -39.05
N GLU A 145 -17.34 20.54 -39.11
CA GLU A 145 -18.45 20.49 -40.08
C GLU A 145 -19.47 21.60 -39.83
N ALA A 146 -19.78 21.85 -38.54
CA ALA A 146 -20.66 22.97 -38.15
C ALA A 146 -20.04 24.34 -38.56
N ALA A 147 -18.72 24.53 -38.32
CA ALA A 147 -18.02 25.74 -38.74
C ALA A 147 -18.09 25.94 -40.27
N GLY A 148 -17.89 24.87 -41.04
CA GLY A 148 -18.05 24.88 -42.50
C GLY A 148 -19.48 25.25 -42.96
N SER A 149 -20.49 24.78 -42.26
CA SER A 149 -21.90 25.10 -42.52
C SER A 149 -22.22 26.57 -42.20
N VAL A 150 -21.71 27.10 -41.11
CA VAL A 150 -21.82 28.52 -40.76
C VAL A 150 -21.13 29.40 -41.80
N GLN A 151 -19.97 28.99 -42.30
CA GLN A 151 -19.25 29.75 -43.35
C GLN A 151 -20.06 29.83 -44.64
N LYS A 152 -20.75 28.76 -45.05
CA LYS A 152 -21.67 28.75 -46.17
C LYS A 152 -22.86 29.70 -45.92
N THR A 153 -23.39 29.76 -44.71
CA THR A 153 -24.45 30.69 -44.31
C THR A 153 -23.98 32.14 -44.40
N VAL A 154 -22.77 32.46 -43.93
CA VAL A 154 -22.15 33.78 -44.06
C VAL A 154 -22.05 34.19 -45.53
N GLN A 155 -21.63 33.29 -46.40
CA GLN A 155 -21.52 33.57 -47.83
C GLN A 155 -22.92 33.83 -48.50
N ALA A 156 -23.92 33.03 -48.12
CA ALA A 156 -25.28 33.23 -48.59
C ALA A 156 -25.87 34.59 -48.15
N MET A 157 -25.64 34.97 -46.88
CA MET A 157 -26.07 36.27 -46.34
C MET A 157 -25.38 37.45 -47.04
N LYS A 158 -24.10 37.35 -47.39
CA LYS A 158 -23.40 38.38 -48.24
C LYS A 158 -24.08 38.52 -49.56
N THR A 159 -24.37 37.43 -50.26
CA THR A 159 -25.06 37.44 -51.53
C THR A 159 -26.46 38.08 -51.42
N ILE A 160 -27.23 37.79 -50.38
CA ILE A 160 -28.52 38.40 -50.08
C ILE A 160 -28.34 39.93 -49.90
N SER A 161 -27.36 40.36 -49.10
CA SER A 161 -27.07 41.75 -48.84
C SER A 161 -26.77 42.52 -50.16
N GLU A 162 -25.96 41.91 -51.02
CA GLU A 162 -25.66 42.50 -52.34
C GLU A 162 -26.94 42.64 -53.21
N ARG A 163 -27.80 41.60 -53.21
CA ARG A 163 -29.08 41.64 -54.00
C ARG A 163 -30.07 42.68 -53.46
N ILE A 164 -30.15 42.83 -52.13
CA ILE A 164 -30.99 43.84 -51.49
C ILE A 164 -30.48 45.26 -51.82
N GLY A 165 -29.16 45.46 -51.88
CA GLY A 165 -28.59 46.73 -52.37
C GLY A 165 -29.10 47.11 -53.80
N ILE A 166 -29.09 46.14 -54.73
CA ILE A 166 -29.63 46.33 -56.08
C ILE A 166 -31.13 46.68 -56.03
N ILE A 167 -31.92 46.00 -55.18
CA ILE A 167 -33.36 46.30 -55.02
C ILE A 167 -33.55 47.72 -54.49
N GLN A 168 -32.71 48.16 -53.55
CA GLN A 168 -32.75 49.53 -53.02
C GLN A 168 -32.45 50.56 -54.08
N ASP A 169 -31.49 50.33 -54.98
CA ASP A 169 -31.14 51.15 -56.09
C ASP A 169 -32.29 51.24 -57.15
N ILE A 170 -32.90 50.06 -57.45
CA ILE A 170 -34.06 50.01 -58.36
C ILE A 170 -35.25 50.82 -57.81
N ALA A 171 -35.55 50.67 -56.51
CA ALA A 171 -36.59 51.40 -55.82
C ALA A 171 -36.31 52.93 -55.86
N TYR A 172 -35.06 53.33 -55.64
CA TYR A 172 -34.65 54.72 -55.76
C TYR A 172 -34.83 55.26 -57.15
N GLN A 173 -34.35 54.53 -58.19
CA GLN A 173 -34.54 54.94 -59.60
C GLN A 173 -36.03 54.99 -59.96
N THR A 174 -36.84 54.06 -59.51
CA THR A 174 -38.30 54.04 -59.75
C THR A 174 -38.97 55.24 -59.08
N ASN A 175 -38.53 55.63 -57.87
CA ASN A 175 -39.02 56.82 -57.19
C ASN A 175 -38.69 58.11 -58.01
N LEU A 176 -37.48 58.21 -58.59
CA LEU A 176 -37.08 59.32 -59.44
C LEU A 176 -37.88 59.35 -60.76
N LEU A 177 -38.12 58.17 -61.38
CA LEU A 177 -38.94 58.08 -62.61
C LEU A 177 -40.41 58.51 -62.33
N ALA A 178 -40.97 58.07 -61.23
CA ALA A 178 -42.31 58.43 -60.78
C ALA A 178 -42.41 59.93 -60.47
N LEU A 179 -41.39 60.53 -59.88
CA LEU A 179 -41.33 61.98 -59.65
C LEU A 179 -41.31 62.75 -60.98
N ASN A 180 -40.48 62.32 -61.93
CA ASN A 180 -40.41 62.94 -63.24
C ASN A 180 -41.74 62.82 -63.98
N ALA A 181 -42.40 61.65 -63.91
CA ALA A 181 -43.75 61.46 -64.52
C ALA A 181 -44.82 62.29 -63.82
N ALA A 182 -44.77 62.52 -62.54
CA ALA A 182 -45.67 63.41 -61.82
C ALA A 182 -45.46 64.87 -62.19
N ILE A 183 -44.22 65.32 -62.44
CA ILE A 183 -43.92 66.62 -62.89
C ILE A 183 -44.47 66.83 -64.29
N GLU A 184 -44.30 65.91 -65.23
CA GLU A 184 -44.77 66.02 -66.58
C GLU A 184 -46.34 65.93 -66.67
N ALA A 185 -46.95 65.11 -65.83
CA ALA A 185 -48.40 65.06 -65.67
C ALA A 185 -48.97 66.40 -65.15
N ALA A 186 -48.32 67.04 -64.22
CA ALA A 186 -48.67 68.42 -63.76
C ALA A 186 -48.53 69.44 -64.88
N ARG A 187 -47.55 69.31 -65.78
CA ARG A 187 -47.28 70.16 -66.92
C ARG A 187 -48.36 70.03 -68.03
N ALA A 188 -48.98 68.83 -68.18
CA ALA A 188 -50.07 68.58 -69.11
C ALA A 188 -51.43 69.09 -68.62
N GLY A 189 -51.55 69.68 -67.47
CA GLY A 189 -52.75 70.24 -66.88
C GLY A 189 -53.88 69.28 -66.71
N GLU A 190 -55.12 69.69 -67.16
CA GLU A 190 -56.31 68.81 -66.99
C GLU A 190 -56.22 67.50 -67.75
N GLN A 191 -55.47 67.39 -68.82
CA GLN A 191 -55.24 66.17 -69.62
C GLN A 191 -54.29 65.15 -68.86
N GLY A 192 -53.48 65.65 -67.94
CA GLY A 192 -52.55 64.88 -67.22
C GLY A 192 -53.04 64.26 -65.85
N ARG A 193 -54.26 64.58 -65.40
CA ARG A 193 -54.82 64.19 -64.08
C ARG A 193 -54.73 62.68 -63.78
N GLY A 194 -55.11 61.84 -64.73
CA GLY A 194 -55.04 60.34 -64.59
C GLY A 194 -53.60 59.88 -64.44
N PHE A 195 -52.67 60.44 -65.20
CA PHE A 195 -51.22 60.13 -65.10
C PHE A 195 -50.60 60.60 -63.77
N ALA A 196 -51.05 61.72 -63.25
CA ALA A 196 -50.56 62.24 -61.94
C ALA A 196 -50.92 61.28 -60.78
N VAL A 197 -52.12 60.69 -60.77
CA VAL A 197 -52.57 59.71 -59.78
C VAL A 197 -51.69 58.44 -59.86
N VAL A 198 -51.45 57.92 -61.06
CA VAL A 198 -50.60 56.72 -61.26
C VAL A 198 -49.16 57.01 -60.84
N ALA A 199 -48.61 58.19 -61.23
CA ALA A 199 -47.25 58.55 -60.81
C ALA A 199 -47.12 58.69 -59.29
N ALA A 200 -48.10 59.24 -58.59
CA ALA A 200 -48.13 59.34 -57.15
C ALA A 200 -48.21 57.95 -56.51
N GLU A 201 -48.97 57.01 -57.06
CA GLU A 201 -49.05 55.61 -56.51
C GLU A 201 -47.76 54.86 -56.78
N ILE A 202 -47.14 54.96 -57.96
CA ILE A 202 -45.81 54.38 -58.25
C ILE A 202 -44.74 54.93 -57.28
N ARG A 203 -44.77 56.25 -57.05
CA ARG A 203 -43.84 56.86 -56.06
C ARG A 203 -44.02 56.30 -54.67
N ARG A 204 -45.28 56.18 -54.19
CA ARG A 204 -45.58 55.59 -52.88
C ARG A 204 -45.12 54.16 -52.79
N LEU A 205 -45.28 53.36 -53.86
CA LEU A 205 -44.83 51.98 -53.92
C LEU A 205 -43.28 51.91 -53.88
N ALA A 206 -42.59 52.81 -54.59
CA ALA A 206 -41.11 52.89 -54.56
C ALA A 206 -40.59 53.28 -53.20
N GLU A 207 -41.20 54.25 -52.51
CA GLU A 207 -40.83 54.62 -51.11
C GLU A 207 -41.06 53.50 -50.15
N ARG A 208 -42.13 52.74 -50.26
CA ARG A 208 -42.39 51.53 -49.46
C ARG A 208 -41.36 50.41 -49.73
N SER A 209 -41.02 50.19 -51.03
CA SER A 209 -40.02 49.20 -51.42
C SER A 209 -38.63 49.58 -50.92
N GLN A 210 -38.26 50.86 -50.96
CA GLN A 210 -36.97 51.33 -50.39
C GLN A 210 -36.90 51.11 -48.84
N THR A 211 -37.99 51.44 -48.16
CA THR A 211 -38.06 51.20 -46.68
C THR A 211 -37.94 49.73 -46.33
N ALA A 212 -38.66 48.85 -47.05
CA ALA A 212 -38.59 47.41 -46.84
C ALA A 212 -37.18 46.84 -47.15
N ALA A 213 -36.57 47.30 -48.26
CA ALA A 213 -35.21 46.92 -48.64
C ALA A 213 -34.19 47.35 -47.58
N LYS A 214 -34.32 48.55 -47.00
CA LYS A 214 -33.49 49.03 -45.92
C LYS A 214 -33.63 48.16 -44.67
N GLN A 215 -34.86 47.79 -44.24
CA GLN A 215 -35.12 46.93 -43.11
C GLN A 215 -34.52 45.53 -43.33
N ILE A 216 -34.65 44.97 -44.55
CA ILE A 216 -34.02 43.65 -44.85
C ILE A 216 -32.49 43.76 -44.82
N SER A 217 -31.92 44.85 -45.31
CA SER A 217 -30.47 45.11 -45.27
C SER A 217 -29.94 45.13 -43.82
N GLU A 218 -30.63 45.83 -42.92
CA GLU A 218 -30.27 45.87 -41.47
C GLU A 218 -30.36 44.50 -40.80
N LEU A 219 -31.44 43.76 -41.07
CA LEU A 219 -31.59 42.38 -40.55
C LEU A 219 -30.51 41.44 -41.11
N THR A 220 -30.18 41.55 -42.37
CA THR A 220 -29.14 40.76 -43.03
C THR A 220 -27.76 41.03 -42.42
N ALA A 221 -27.44 42.32 -42.19
CA ALA A 221 -26.19 42.75 -41.56
C ALA A 221 -26.06 42.20 -40.13
N GLY A 222 -27.13 42.28 -39.33
CA GLY A 222 -27.15 41.68 -37.98
C GLY A 222 -27.00 40.14 -38.00
N SER A 223 -27.67 39.48 -38.95
CA SER A 223 -27.55 38.03 -39.14
C SER A 223 -26.13 37.61 -39.57
N LEU A 224 -25.49 38.43 -40.43
CA LEU A 224 -24.12 38.21 -40.87
C LEU A 224 -23.12 38.27 -39.67
N GLU A 225 -23.29 39.28 -38.83
CA GLU A 225 -22.46 39.45 -37.64
C GLU A 225 -22.58 38.27 -36.68
N ILE A 226 -23.82 37.85 -36.36
CA ILE A 226 -24.09 36.67 -35.49
C ILE A 226 -23.49 35.41 -36.11
N ALA A 227 -23.67 35.17 -37.39
CA ALA A 227 -23.10 34.00 -38.05
C ALA A 227 -21.57 34.02 -38.05
N ALA A 228 -20.94 35.18 -38.30
CA ALA A 228 -19.48 35.32 -38.25
C ALA A 228 -18.92 35.03 -36.84
N GLN A 229 -19.54 35.58 -35.80
CA GLN A 229 -19.17 35.30 -34.39
C GLN A 229 -19.34 33.81 -34.04
N SER A 230 -20.43 33.17 -34.50
CA SER A 230 -20.66 31.74 -34.29
C SER A 230 -19.60 30.89 -34.98
N GLY A 231 -19.24 31.25 -36.23
CA GLY A 231 -18.15 30.56 -36.94
C GLY A 231 -16.80 30.68 -36.25
N GLN A 232 -16.49 31.85 -35.71
CA GLN A 232 -15.27 32.07 -34.94
C GLN A 232 -15.22 31.22 -33.68
N LYS A 233 -16.33 31.14 -32.92
CA LYS A 233 -16.44 30.31 -31.73
C LYS A 233 -16.27 28.83 -32.06
N LEU A 234 -16.90 28.32 -33.09
CA LEU A 234 -16.75 26.93 -33.54
C LEU A 234 -15.31 26.64 -33.99
N GLY A 235 -14.67 27.59 -34.67
CA GLY A 235 -13.27 27.48 -35.08
C GLY A 235 -12.29 27.39 -33.87
N GLN A 236 -12.65 27.96 -32.72
CA GLN A 236 -11.88 27.85 -31.47
C GLN A 236 -12.22 26.56 -30.68
N LEU A 237 -13.43 26.05 -30.85
CA LEU A 237 -13.92 24.87 -30.14
C LEU A 237 -13.25 23.59 -30.62
N ALA A 238 -13.10 23.36 -31.91
CA ALA A 238 -12.50 22.15 -32.47
C ALA A 238 -11.07 21.90 -31.99
N PRO A 239 -10.13 22.88 -31.99
CA PRO A 239 -8.81 22.69 -31.40
C PRO A 239 -8.84 22.40 -29.89
N SER A 240 -9.76 23.01 -29.13
CA SER A 240 -9.91 22.76 -27.70
C SER A 240 -10.35 21.33 -27.42
N ILE A 241 -11.26 20.79 -28.23
CA ILE A 241 -11.72 19.39 -28.12
C ILE A 241 -10.56 18.44 -28.49
N ARG A 242 -9.79 18.73 -29.53
CA ARG A 242 -8.59 17.92 -29.88
C ARG A 242 -7.57 17.88 -28.74
N ARG A 243 -7.34 19.02 -28.07
CA ARG A 243 -6.48 19.06 -26.90
C ARG A 243 -7.02 18.21 -25.75
N THR A 244 -8.34 18.15 -25.58
CA THR A 244 -8.98 17.24 -24.61
C THR A 244 -8.69 15.77 -24.97
N ALA A 245 -8.74 15.40 -26.25
CA ALA A 245 -8.40 14.06 -26.70
C ALA A 245 -6.93 13.69 -26.37
N GLU A 246 -5.99 14.64 -26.56
CA GLU A 246 -4.57 14.45 -26.20
C GLU A 246 -4.39 14.17 -24.70
N VAL A 247 -5.04 14.97 -23.82
CA VAL A 247 -4.99 14.76 -22.36
C VAL A 247 -5.61 13.42 -21.95
N VAL A 248 -6.67 13.01 -22.62
CA VAL A 248 -7.31 11.71 -22.38
C VAL A 248 -6.40 10.56 -22.82
N GLN A 249 -5.65 10.73 -23.89
CA GLN A 249 -4.65 9.74 -24.32
C GLN A 249 -3.50 9.61 -23.29
N GLU A 250 -3.03 10.72 -22.73
CA GLU A 250 -2.07 10.71 -21.62
C GLU A 250 -2.63 9.97 -20.40
N LEU A 251 -3.92 10.16 -20.07
CA LEU A 251 -4.59 9.46 -18.98
C LEU A 251 -4.66 7.95 -19.22
N ALA A 252 -4.93 7.51 -20.46
CA ALA A 252 -4.91 6.09 -20.81
C ALA A 252 -3.51 5.47 -20.64
N ALA A 253 -2.46 6.21 -21.04
CA ALA A 253 -1.07 5.79 -20.87
C ALA A 253 -0.70 5.69 -19.38
N ALA A 254 -1.07 6.67 -18.56
CA ALA A 254 -0.86 6.65 -17.12
C ALA A 254 -1.61 5.47 -16.43
N SER A 255 -2.82 5.16 -16.89
CA SER A 255 -3.58 4.01 -16.40
C SER A 255 -2.86 2.68 -16.73
N ALA A 256 -2.26 2.56 -17.91
CA ALA A 256 -1.48 1.38 -18.27
C ALA A 256 -0.22 1.22 -17.37
N GLU A 257 0.45 2.33 -17.05
CA GLU A 257 1.59 2.33 -16.12
C GLU A 257 1.15 1.94 -14.69
N GLN A 258 0.02 2.48 -14.24
CA GLN A 258 -0.57 2.10 -12.94
C GLN A 258 -0.91 0.61 -12.89
N ALA A 259 -1.48 0.03 -13.95
CA ALA A 259 -1.76 -1.41 -14.03
C ALA A 259 -0.48 -2.25 -13.88
N ALA A 260 0.61 -1.84 -14.53
CA ALA A 260 1.90 -2.50 -14.37
C ALA A 260 2.44 -2.40 -12.92
N GLY A 261 2.27 -1.23 -12.28
CA GLY A 261 2.63 -1.00 -10.87
C GLY A 261 1.84 -1.88 -9.90
N VAL A 262 0.51 -1.99 -10.08
CA VAL A 262 -0.34 -2.90 -9.30
C VAL A 262 0.08 -4.36 -9.51
N GLY A 263 0.44 -4.76 -10.72
CA GLY A 263 0.98 -6.08 -10.99
C GLY A 263 2.31 -6.36 -10.26
N GLN A 264 3.15 -5.36 -10.04
CA GLN A 264 4.35 -5.48 -9.21
C GLN A 264 4.00 -5.60 -7.72
N MET A 265 3.04 -4.81 -7.23
CA MET A 265 2.57 -4.90 -5.84
C MET A 265 1.97 -6.28 -5.53
N ASN A 266 1.19 -6.86 -6.43
CA ASN A 266 0.67 -8.22 -6.28
C ASN A 266 1.78 -9.27 -6.13
N ARG A 267 2.86 -9.16 -6.91
CA ARG A 267 4.03 -10.05 -6.75
C ARG A 267 4.73 -9.85 -5.42
N ALA A 268 4.87 -8.61 -4.95
CA ALA A 268 5.44 -8.30 -3.64
C ALA A 268 4.56 -8.86 -2.50
N MET A 269 3.24 -8.74 -2.60
CA MET A 269 2.31 -9.31 -1.61
C MET A 269 2.38 -10.84 -1.56
N ALA A 270 2.54 -11.52 -2.70
CA ALA A 270 2.77 -12.96 -2.71
C ALA A 270 4.08 -13.37 -1.99
N GLN A 271 5.13 -12.55 -2.07
CA GLN A 271 6.36 -12.78 -1.29
C GLN A 271 6.13 -12.55 0.20
N VAL A 272 5.36 -11.52 0.58
CA VAL A 272 5.01 -11.27 1.99
C VAL A 272 4.18 -12.42 2.54
N ASP A 273 3.23 -12.96 1.77
CA ASP A 273 2.44 -14.14 2.16
C ASP A 273 3.35 -15.35 2.41
N GLN A 274 4.29 -15.62 1.50
CA GLN A 274 5.26 -16.71 1.69
C GLN A 274 6.09 -16.55 2.97
N VAL A 275 6.57 -15.34 3.27
CA VAL A 275 7.31 -15.06 4.52
C VAL A 275 6.40 -15.24 5.73
N THR A 276 5.14 -14.85 5.64
CA THR A 276 4.14 -15.03 6.68
C THR A 276 3.94 -16.51 7.00
N GLN A 277 3.81 -17.36 5.99
CA GLN A 277 3.71 -18.81 6.17
C GLN A 277 4.99 -19.41 6.78
N GLN A 278 6.17 -18.93 6.37
CA GLN A 278 7.44 -19.35 6.97
C GLN A 278 7.53 -18.95 8.44
N ASN A 279 7.08 -17.75 8.80
CA ASN A 279 7.04 -17.30 10.20
C ASN A 279 6.08 -18.14 11.06
N ALA A 280 4.93 -18.54 10.51
CA ALA A 280 4.00 -19.44 11.18
C ALA A 280 4.68 -20.77 11.50
N SER A 281 5.32 -21.39 10.51
CA SER A 281 6.04 -22.65 10.68
C SER A 281 7.22 -22.51 11.67
N ALA A 282 7.97 -21.42 11.58
CA ALA A 282 9.07 -21.14 12.51
C ALA A 282 8.57 -20.97 13.96
N SER A 283 7.41 -20.33 14.14
CA SER A 283 6.78 -20.20 15.46
C SER A 283 6.40 -21.55 16.04
N GLU A 284 5.82 -22.45 15.26
CA GLU A 284 5.49 -23.80 15.69
C GLU A 284 6.76 -24.58 16.10
N GLN A 285 7.82 -24.50 15.31
CA GLN A 285 9.10 -25.15 15.63
C GLN A 285 9.75 -24.60 16.89
N LEU A 286 9.73 -23.27 17.07
CA LEU A 286 10.23 -22.63 18.29
C LEU A 286 9.46 -23.10 19.53
N SER A 287 8.14 -23.23 19.43
CA SER A 287 7.30 -23.72 20.52
C SER A 287 7.64 -25.18 20.89
N ALA A 288 7.80 -26.03 19.87
CA ALA A 288 8.19 -27.44 20.09
C ALA A 288 9.59 -27.54 20.72
N THR A 289 10.57 -26.76 20.21
CA THR A 289 11.92 -26.72 20.77
C THR A 289 11.95 -26.23 22.22
N ALA A 290 11.15 -25.19 22.50
CA ALA A 290 11.02 -24.67 23.86
C ALA A 290 10.47 -25.74 24.85
N GLU A 291 9.47 -26.50 24.41
CA GLU A 291 8.91 -27.57 25.20
C GLU A 291 9.92 -28.70 25.43
N GLU A 292 10.71 -29.09 24.43
CA GLU A 292 11.78 -30.06 24.56
C GLU A 292 12.85 -29.59 25.55
N LEU A 293 13.30 -28.33 25.46
CA LEU A 293 14.26 -27.76 26.40
C LEU A 293 13.73 -27.75 27.84
N ARG A 294 12.45 -27.42 28.01
CA ARG A 294 11.79 -27.44 29.32
C ARG A 294 11.81 -28.86 29.92
N GLN A 295 11.45 -29.87 29.11
CA GLN A 295 11.47 -31.27 29.54
C GLN A 295 12.89 -31.75 29.88
N GLN A 296 13.90 -31.35 29.09
CA GLN A 296 15.31 -31.69 29.40
C GLN A 296 15.78 -31.06 30.71
N ALA A 297 15.42 -29.76 30.91
CA ALA A 297 15.76 -29.09 32.16
C ALA A 297 15.09 -29.73 33.38
N GLU A 298 13.80 -30.06 33.27
CA GLU A 298 13.09 -30.81 34.35
C GLU A 298 13.71 -32.19 34.60
N GLY A 299 14.08 -32.91 33.55
CA GLY A 299 14.78 -34.18 33.65
C GLY A 299 16.13 -34.07 34.38
N LEU A 300 16.91 -33.01 34.02
CA LEU A 300 18.17 -32.70 34.72
C LEU A 300 17.93 -32.35 36.20
N GLU A 301 16.95 -31.51 36.48
CA GLU A 301 16.61 -31.14 37.86
C GLU A 301 16.22 -32.35 38.69
N HIS A 302 15.43 -33.27 38.11
CA HIS A 302 15.07 -34.53 38.77
C HIS A 302 16.29 -35.42 39.05
N LEU A 303 17.22 -35.54 38.09
CA LEU A 303 18.47 -36.30 38.29
C LEU A 303 19.36 -35.66 39.37
N LEU A 304 19.46 -34.33 39.36
CA LEU A 304 20.26 -33.59 40.34
C LEU A 304 19.60 -33.55 41.72
N ALA A 305 18.28 -33.76 41.82
CA ALA A 305 17.58 -33.87 43.12
C ALA A 305 18.04 -35.04 43.98
N PHE A 306 18.63 -36.08 43.35
CA PHE A 306 19.27 -37.18 44.05
C PHE A 306 20.41 -36.71 44.96
N PHE A 307 21.14 -35.67 44.56
CA PHE A 307 22.26 -35.17 45.34
C PHE A 307 21.80 -34.12 46.37
N LYS A 308 22.17 -34.36 47.62
CA LYS A 308 21.97 -33.43 48.72
C LYS A 308 23.25 -32.64 48.92
N VAL A 309 23.22 -31.34 48.62
CA VAL A 309 24.37 -30.42 48.67
C VAL A 309 24.17 -29.41 49.80
#